data_1b7173489e3335f41c04aba6630729fb
#
_entry.id   1b7173489e3335f41c04aba6630729fb
#
_cell.length_a   1.000
_cell.length_b   1.000
_cell.length_c   1.000
_cell.angle_alpha   90.00
_cell.angle_beta   90.00
_cell.angle_gamma   90.00
#
_symmetry.space_group_name_H-M   'P 1'
#
loop_
_entity.id
_entity.type
_entity.pdbx_description
1 polymer ?
#
loop_
_entity_poly.entity_id
_entity_poly.type
_entity_poly.pdbx_seq_one_letter_code
_entity_poly.pdbx_strand_id
1 'polypeptide(L)'
;MNSVSTVMFTGNVTHKLDPKSRMAIPAGWRDAQGATLWMIDAQNEGYPILKCYTKESFEEMVNGIRSHAEARGFDPAAVNRYIGTIIGLSFEAEVSNQGKLLIPKAQRERLKLADNATVVGRGSYFEIWAPADFEATKTAEALAKLEMDKVFGILT
;
A
#
# COMPACT_ATOMS: atom_id res chain seq x y z
N MET A 1 -21.03 9.02 17.70
CA MET A 1 -20.41 8.93 17.25
C MET A 1 -19.97 8.03 16.57
N ASN A 2 -19.65 8.01 15.94
CA ASN A 2 -19.28 7.16 15.10
C ASN A 2 -17.96 6.78 15.06
N SER A 3 -17.61 5.75 15.57
CA SER A 3 -16.33 5.18 15.34
C SER A 3 -16.19 4.93 13.87
N VAL A 4 -15.32 5.61 13.27
CA VAL A 4 -14.86 5.27 11.97
C VAL A 4 -14.20 3.91 12.11
N SER A 5 -14.75 2.91 11.47
CA SER A 5 -14.14 1.62 11.47
C SER A 5 -12.83 1.74 10.71
N THR A 6 -11.73 1.61 11.44
CA THR A 6 -10.42 1.64 10.87
C THR A 6 -10.07 0.24 10.43
N VAL A 7 -9.92 0.05 9.14
CA VAL A 7 -9.45 -1.24 8.61
C VAL A 7 -7.99 -1.40 8.98
N MET A 8 -7.65 -2.53 9.58
CA MET A 8 -6.27 -2.89 9.84
C MET A 8 -5.87 -3.95 8.82
N PHE A 9 -5.04 -3.56 7.86
CA PHE A 9 -4.55 -4.49 6.84
C PHE A 9 -3.37 -5.27 7.40
N THR A 10 -3.56 -6.56 7.60
CA THR A 10 -2.55 -7.45 8.17
C THR A 10 -2.32 -8.66 7.28
N GLY A 11 -1.14 -9.25 7.40
CA GLY A 11 -0.79 -10.46 6.68
C GLY A 11 -0.36 -10.19 5.25
N ASN A 12 -0.10 -11.26 4.54
CA ASN A 12 0.21 -11.20 3.11
C ASN A 12 -0.30 -12.47 2.44
N VAL A 13 -0.65 -12.35 1.17
CA VAL A 13 -1.15 -13.49 0.41
C VAL A 13 -0.91 -13.25 -1.07
N THR A 14 -0.60 -14.32 -1.80
CA THR A 14 -0.46 -14.25 -3.24
C THR A 14 -1.74 -14.77 -3.88
N HIS A 15 -2.32 -13.94 -4.73
CA HIS A 15 -3.54 -14.27 -5.46
C HIS A 15 -3.30 -14.32 -6.95
N LYS A 16 -4.05 -15.17 -7.61
CA LYS A 16 -4.06 -15.24 -9.06
C LYS A 16 -4.83 -14.05 -9.62
N LEU A 17 -4.31 -13.50 -10.72
CA LEU A 17 -5.02 -12.46 -11.47
C LEU A 17 -5.96 -13.14 -12.45
N ASP A 18 -7.20 -12.64 -12.54
CA ASP A 18 -8.14 -13.17 -13.53
C ASP A 18 -7.82 -12.60 -14.93
N PRO A 19 -8.51 -13.07 -15.98
CA PRO A 19 -8.25 -12.58 -17.34
C PRO A 19 -8.41 -11.08 -17.55
N LYS A 20 -9.12 -10.40 -16.63
CA LYS A 20 -9.31 -8.95 -16.67
C LYS A 20 -8.36 -8.20 -15.74
N SER A 21 -7.31 -8.84 -15.26
CA SER A 21 -6.32 -8.26 -14.33
C SER A 21 -6.91 -7.86 -12.99
N ARG A 22 -7.91 -8.60 -12.53
CA ARG A 22 -8.50 -8.37 -11.21
C ARG A 22 -8.01 -9.44 -10.23
N MET A 23 -7.83 -9.05 -8.99
CA MET A 23 -7.48 -9.98 -7.94
C MET A 23 -8.43 -9.86 -6.75
N ALA A 24 -8.62 -10.94 -6.02
CA ALA A 24 -9.45 -10.93 -4.83
C ALA A 24 -8.76 -10.16 -3.71
N ILE A 25 -9.53 -9.36 -2.99
CA ILE A 25 -9.08 -8.74 -1.75
C ILE A 25 -9.20 -9.79 -0.65
N PRO A 26 -8.19 -9.96 0.22
CA PRO A 26 -8.28 -10.93 1.31
C PRO A 26 -9.56 -10.75 2.14
N ALA A 27 -10.13 -11.88 2.57
CA ALA A 27 -11.39 -11.87 3.30
C ALA A 27 -11.37 -11.00 4.56
N GLY A 28 -10.23 -10.95 5.26
CA GLY A 28 -10.08 -10.12 6.45
C GLY A 28 -10.09 -8.62 6.16
N TRP A 29 -10.05 -8.22 4.89
CA TRP A 29 -10.04 -6.82 4.46
C TRP A 29 -11.37 -6.42 3.82
N ARG A 30 -12.42 -7.12 4.14
CA ARG A 30 -13.72 -6.93 3.49
C ARG A 30 -14.37 -5.59 3.73
N ASP A 31 -13.91 -4.85 4.72
CA ASP A 31 -14.41 -3.49 4.94
C ASP A 31 -14.06 -2.57 3.76
N ALA A 32 -13.10 -2.96 2.91
CA ALA A 32 -12.79 -2.23 1.70
C ALA A 32 -13.70 -2.63 0.53
N GLN A 33 -14.51 -3.68 0.69
CA GLN A 33 -15.37 -4.17 -0.38
C GLN A 33 -16.45 -3.13 -0.73
N GLY A 34 -16.56 -2.83 -2.01
CA GLY A 34 -17.48 -1.80 -2.47
C GLY A 34 -16.98 -0.39 -2.24
N ALA A 35 -15.76 -0.22 -1.75
CA ALA A 35 -15.19 1.08 -1.46
C ALA A 35 -14.22 1.51 -2.57
N THR A 36 -14.00 2.81 -2.65
CA THR A 36 -12.96 3.36 -3.53
C THR A 36 -11.64 3.38 -2.77
N LEU A 37 -10.60 2.93 -3.42
CA LEU A 37 -9.24 2.98 -2.89
C LEU A 37 -8.43 4.02 -3.66
N TRP A 38 -7.46 4.62 -2.99
CA TRP A 38 -6.50 5.52 -3.62
C TRP A 38 -5.19 4.81 -3.78
N MET A 39 -4.69 4.78 -5.00
CA MET A 39 -3.45 4.07 -5.34
C MET A 39 -2.38 5.04 -5.79
N ILE A 40 -1.14 4.68 -5.48
CA ILE A 40 0.01 5.45 -5.94
C ILE A 40 1.19 4.51 -6.19
N ASP A 41 1.89 4.75 -7.30
CA ASP A 41 3.13 4.02 -7.60
C ASP A 41 4.19 4.42 -6.59
N ALA A 42 4.89 3.44 -6.05
CA ALA A 42 5.91 3.66 -5.03
C ALA A 42 7.01 2.61 -5.15
N GLN A 43 7.93 2.63 -4.20
CA GLN A 43 9.01 1.65 -4.09
C GLN A 43 9.12 1.21 -2.65
N ASN A 44 9.57 -0.02 -2.46
CA ASN A 44 9.90 -0.54 -1.14
C ASN A 44 11.14 -1.42 -1.31
N GLU A 45 12.20 -1.13 -0.55
CA GLU A 45 13.49 -1.81 -0.67
C GLU A 45 14.02 -1.77 -2.12
N GLY A 46 13.71 -0.72 -2.86
CA GLY A 46 14.12 -0.56 -4.25
C GLY A 46 13.25 -1.29 -5.26
N TYR A 47 12.29 -2.09 -4.82
CA TYR A 47 11.38 -2.80 -5.71
C TYR A 47 10.15 -1.95 -6.02
N PRO A 48 9.64 -2.00 -7.26
CA PRO A 48 8.41 -1.27 -7.58
C PRO A 48 7.22 -1.93 -6.91
N ILE A 49 6.38 -1.11 -6.32
CA ILE A 49 5.15 -1.56 -5.67
C ILE A 49 4.02 -0.60 -5.99
N LEU A 50 2.81 -0.99 -5.64
CA LEU A 50 1.64 -0.14 -5.70
C LEU A 50 1.11 -0.02 -4.29
N LYS A 51 1.04 1.19 -3.74
CA LYS A 51 0.43 1.43 -2.43
C LYS A 51 -1.04 1.71 -2.58
N CYS A 52 -1.84 1.10 -1.71
CA CYS A 52 -3.29 1.20 -1.76
C CYS A 52 -3.83 1.69 -0.42
N TYR A 53 -4.51 2.82 -0.44
CA TYR A 53 -5.04 3.48 0.76
C TYR A 53 -6.56 3.51 0.72
N THR A 54 -7.19 3.45 1.89
CA THR A 54 -8.58 3.87 2.02
C THR A 54 -8.61 5.40 1.96
N LYS A 55 -9.80 5.98 1.82
CA LYS A 55 -9.92 7.45 1.85
C LYS A 55 -9.36 8.00 3.16
N GLU A 56 -9.75 7.41 4.27
CA GLU A 56 -9.33 7.84 5.61
C GLU A 56 -7.82 7.74 5.77
N SER A 57 -7.24 6.60 5.39
CA SER A 57 -5.80 6.43 5.56
C SER A 57 -4.98 7.31 4.61
N PHE A 58 -5.53 7.62 3.43
CA PHE A 58 -4.89 8.55 2.50
C PHE A 58 -4.87 9.97 3.09
N GLU A 59 -6.00 10.41 3.64
CA GLU A 59 -6.09 11.71 4.30
C GLU A 59 -5.16 11.78 5.52
N GLU A 60 -5.10 10.72 6.31
CA GLU A 60 -4.19 10.64 7.46
C GLU A 60 -2.72 10.74 7.02
N MET A 61 -2.37 10.10 5.93
CA MET A 61 -1.02 10.17 5.39
C MET A 61 -0.67 11.61 4.99
N VAL A 62 -1.57 12.29 4.30
CA VAL A 62 -1.36 13.69 3.89
C VAL A 62 -1.24 14.59 5.12
N ASN A 63 -2.13 14.43 6.09
CA ASN A 63 -2.09 15.24 7.33
C ASN A 63 -0.81 14.95 8.13
N GLY A 64 -0.36 13.71 8.14
CA GLY A 64 0.89 13.32 8.79
C GLY A 64 2.10 14.00 8.17
N ILE A 65 2.12 14.13 6.84
CA ILE A 65 3.19 14.84 6.15
C ILE A 65 3.21 16.29 6.60
N ARG A 66 2.05 16.96 6.64
CA ARG A 66 1.97 18.37 7.07
C ARG A 66 2.47 18.56 8.49
N SER A 67 1.96 17.74 9.41
CA SER A 67 2.33 17.85 10.83
C SER A 67 3.81 17.59 11.06
N HIS A 68 4.35 16.58 10.41
CA HIS A 68 5.75 16.22 10.55
C HIS A 68 6.66 17.30 9.97
N ALA A 69 6.28 17.85 8.83
CA ALA A 69 7.02 18.90 8.17
C ALA A 69 7.02 20.20 8.98
N GLU A 70 5.87 20.55 9.57
CA GLU A 70 5.78 21.73 10.45
C GLU A 70 6.69 21.58 11.66
N ALA A 71 6.66 20.40 12.29
CA ALA A 71 7.49 20.15 13.47
C ALA A 71 8.98 20.25 13.16
N ARG A 72 9.39 20.01 11.92
CA ARG A 72 10.77 20.09 11.48
C ARG A 72 11.15 21.42 10.82
N GLY A 73 10.21 22.33 10.71
CA GLY A 73 10.47 23.65 10.14
C GLY A 73 10.68 23.66 8.62
N PHE A 74 10.13 22.69 7.89
CA PHE A 74 10.19 22.69 6.43
C PHE A 74 9.40 23.87 5.86
N ASP A 75 9.86 24.37 4.72
CA ASP A 75 9.18 25.45 4.03
C ASP A 75 7.76 25.05 3.61
N PRO A 76 6.72 25.78 4.05
CA PRO A 76 5.34 25.43 3.74
C PRO A 76 5.04 25.33 2.25
N ALA A 77 5.64 26.17 1.43
CA ALA A 77 5.43 26.14 -0.02
C ALA A 77 5.98 24.84 -0.63
N ALA A 78 7.15 24.39 -0.15
CA ALA A 78 7.74 23.15 -0.60
C ALA A 78 6.89 21.94 -0.18
N VAL A 79 6.37 21.98 1.04
CA VAL A 79 5.50 20.90 1.58
C VAL A 79 4.20 20.82 0.76
N ASN A 80 3.57 21.95 0.47
CA ASN A 80 2.35 21.99 -0.34
C ASN A 80 2.59 21.46 -1.75
N ARG A 81 3.75 21.76 -2.32
CA ARG A 81 4.11 21.26 -3.66
C ARG A 81 4.29 19.75 -3.63
N TYR A 82 4.94 19.24 -2.61
CA TYR A 82 5.13 17.80 -2.44
C TYR A 82 3.80 17.07 -2.28
N ILE A 83 2.91 17.57 -1.43
CA ILE A 83 1.58 16.98 -1.22
C ILE A 83 0.78 17.05 -2.52
N GLY A 84 0.82 18.17 -3.22
CA GLY A 84 0.14 18.30 -4.51
C GLY A 84 0.64 17.29 -5.54
N THR A 85 1.94 17.01 -5.53
CA THR A 85 2.52 16.01 -6.42
C THR A 85 2.00 14.61 -6.06
N ILE A 86 1.96 14.26 -4.78
CA ILE A 86 1.44 12.97 -4.32
C ILE A 86 -0.01 12.79 -4.74
N ILE A 87 -0.84 13.81 -4.50
CA ILE A 87 -2.26 13.75 -4.86
C ILE A 87 -2.41 13.65 -6.39
N GLY A 88 -1.63 14.42 -7.14
CA GLY A 88 -1.68 14.40 -8.59
C GLY A 88 -1.23 13.08 -9.23
N LEU A 89 -0.37 12.34 -8.56
CA LEU A 89 0.08 11.02 -9.03
C LEU A 89 -0.83 9.88 -8.59
N SER A 90 -1.72 10.15 -7.65
CA SER A 90 -2.64 9.15 -7.13
C SER A 90 -3.82 8.95 -8.06
N PHE A 91 -4.39 7.77 -8.05
CA PHE A 91 -5.57 7.46 -8.84
C PHE A 91 -6.53 6.58 -8.06
N GLU A 92 -7.79 6.62 -8.42
CA GLU A 92 -8.83 5.87 -7.74
C GLU A 92 -9.00 4.49 -8.35
N ALA A 93 -9.29 3.51 -7.52
CA ALA A 93 -9.66 2.17 -7.96
C ALA A 93 -10.78 1.67 -7.09
N GLU A 94 -11.75 0.99 -7.69
CA GLU A 94 -12.89 0.45 -6.97
C GLU A 94 -12.73 -1.03 -6.68
N VAL A 95 -13.15 -1.43 -5.49
CA VAL A 95 -13.29 -2.84 -5.14
C VAL A 95 -14.72 -3.23 -5.52
N SER A 96 -14.87 -4.23 -6.36
CA SER A 96 -16.19 -4.68 -6.79
C SER A 96 -17.00 -5.28 -5.64
N ASN A 97 -18.31 -5.45 -5.84
CA ASN A 97 -19.17 -6.10 -4.84
C ASN A 97 -18.74 -7.55 -4.55
N GLN A 98 -17.97 -8.14 -5.44
CA GLN A 98 -17.42 -9.48 -5.26
C GLN A 98 -16.05 -9.48 -4.58
N GLY A 99 -15.60 -8.31 -4.11
CA GLY A 99 -14.31 -8.19 -3.44
C GLY A 99 -13.12 -8.25 -4.38
N LYS A 100 -13.29 -7.83 -5.63
CA LYS A 100 -12.22 -7.86 -6.63
C LYS A 100 -11.71 -6.47 -6.95
N LEU A 101 -10.39 -6.36 -7.04
CA LEU A 101 -9.70 -5.11 -7.33
C LEU A 101 -9.02 -5.22 -8.70
N LEU A 102 -9.31 -4.26 -9.57
CA LEU A 102 -8.67 -4.18 -10.88
C LEU A 102 -7.29 -3.53 -10.73
N ILE A 103 -6.26 -4.19 -11.27
CA ILE A 103 -4.94 -3.59 -11.38
C ILE A 103 -4.83 -3.03 -12.79
N PRO A 104 -4.67 -1.70 -12.93
CA PRO A 104 -4.59 -1.10 -14.26
C PRO A 104 -3.39 -1.63 -15.04
N LYS A 105 -3.52 -1.64 -16.37
CA LYS A 105 -2.51 -2.16 -17.26
C LYS A 105 -1.13 -1.55 -17.03
N ALA A 106 -1.08 -0.22 -16.86
CA ALA A 106 0.19 0.48 -16.64
C ALA A 106 0.90 -0.01 -15.39
N GLN A 107 0.15 -0.21 -14.31
CA GLN A 107 0.71 -0.70 -13.05
C GLN A 107 1.10 -2.18 -13.14
N ARG A 108 0.30 -2.97 -13.84
CA ARG A 108 0.64 -4.37 -14.07
C ARG A 108 1.96 -4.50 -14.82
N GLU A 109 2.16 -3.67 -15.83
CA GLU A 109 3.41 -3.67 -16.60
C GLU A 109 4.58 -3.15 -15.76
N ARG A 110 4.37 -2.08 -14.99
CA ARG A 110 5.40 -1.52 -14.13
C ARG A 110 5.90 -2.52 -13.08
N LEU A 111 4.98 -3.26 -12.47
CA LEU A 111 5.32 -4.29 -11.48
C LEU A 111 5.77 -5.60 -12.14
N LYS A 112 5.62 -5.71 -13.46
CA LYS A 112 5.93 -6.93 -14.22
C LYS A 112 5.14 -8.14 -13.72
N LEU A 113 3.86 -7.93 -13.42
CA LEU A 113 2.98 -8.99 -12.96
C LEU A 113 2.62 -9.91 -14.12
N ALA A 114 2.77 -11.21 -13.91
CA ALA A 114 2.32 -12.22 -14.85
C ALA A 114 0.95 -12.74 -14.43
N ASP A 115 0.91 -13.89 -13.78
CA ASP A 115 -0.35 -14.55 -13.40
C ASP A 115 -0.78 -14.28 -11.97
N ASN A 116 0.13 -13.78 -11.14
CA ASN A 116 -0.11 -13.62 -9.70
C ASN A 116 0.36 -12.26 -9.21
N ALA A 117 -0.22 -11.82 -8.10
CA ALA A 117 0.23 -10.63 -7.38
C ALA A 117 0.20 -10.94 -5.88
N THR A 118 1.14 -10.39 -5.14
CA THR A 118 1.18 -10.53 -3.69
C THR A 118 0.66 -9.26 -3.05
N VAL A 119 -0.33 -9.38 -2.17
CA VAL A 119 -0.85 -8.26 -1.40
C VAL A 119 -0.28 -8.35 0.01
N VAL A 120 0.20 -7.22 0.51
CA VAL A 120 0.89 -7.16 1.80
C VAL A 120 0.26 -6.07 2.65
N GLY A 121 -0.32 -6.45 3.80
CA GLY A 121 -0.89 -5.48 4.73
C GLY A 121 0.20 -4.69 5.44
N ARG A 122 -0.04 -3.40 5.59
CA ARG A 122 0.88 -2.49 6.28
C ARG A 122 0.16 -1.67 7.35
N GLY A 123 -0.91 -2.22 7.92
CA GLY A 123 -1.70 -1.52 8.91
C GLY A 123 -2.75 -0.64 8.28
N SER A 124 -2.48 0.63 8.10
CA SER A 124 -3.45 1.59 7.55
C SER A 124 -3.59 1.52 6.03
N TYR A 125 -2.71 0.83 5.34
CA TYR A 125 -2.74 0.65 3.89
C TYR A 125 -2.21 -0.73 3.53
N PHE A 126 -2.28 -1.10 2.25
CA PHE A 126 -1.65 -2.33 1.79
C PHE A 126 -0.85 -2.07 0.51
N GLU A 127 0.01 -3.01 0.18
CA GLU A 127 0.88 -2.91 -0.98
C GLU A 127 0.61 -4.08 -1.92
N ILE A 128 0.77 -3.83 -3.22
CA ILE A 128 0.74 -4.88 -4.23
C ILE A 128 2.15 -5.04 -4.78
N TRP A 129 2.62 -6.28 -4.78
CA TRP A 129 3.98 -6.65 -5.17
C TRP A 129 3.98 -7.71 -6.25
N ALA A 130 5.03 -7.73 -7.07
CA ALA A 130 5.36 -8.94 -7.81
C ALA A 130 5.80 -10.00 -6.80
N PRO A 131 5.29 -11.24 -6.90
CA PRO A 131 5.61 -12.26 -5.89
C PRO A 131 7.11 -12.51 -5.69
N ALA A 132 7.89 -12.54 -6.76
CA ALA A 132 9.33 -12.76 -6.68
C ALA A 132 10.04 -11.62 -5.94
N ASP A 133 9.59 -10.38 -6.13
CA ASP A 133 10.17 -9.23 -5.46
C ASP A 133 9.90 -9.28 -3.96
N PHE A 134 8.68 -9.63 -3.57
CA PHE A 134 8.34 -9.76 -2.16
C PHE A 134 9.15 -10.88 -1.49
N GLU A 135 9.27 -12.02 -2.17
CA GLU A 135 10.07 -13.13 -1.64
C GLU A 135 11.54 -12.72 -1.45
N ALA A 136 12.06 -11.89 -2.35
CA ALA A 136 13.43 -11.41 -2.22
C ALA A 136 13.64 -10.58 -0.95
N THR A 137 12.61 -9.91 -0.45
CA THR A 137 12.72 -9.13 0.78
C THR A 137 12.75 -10.00 2.04
N LYS A 138 12.40 -11.28 1.92
CA LYS A 138 12.39 -12.22 3.04
C LYS A 138 13.72 -12.95 3.22
N THR A 139 14.72 -12.61 2.42
CA THR A 139 16.02 -13.27 2.54
C THR A 139 16.65 -12.99 3.89
N ALA A 140 17.54 -13.87 4.32
CA ALA A 140 18.26 -13.69 5.58
C ALA A 140 18.97 -12.33 5.64
N GLU A 141 19.53 -11.89 4.50
CA GLU A 141 20.22 -10.60 4.42
C GLU A 141 19.26 -9.44 4.66
N ALA A 142 18.07 -9.47 4.05
CA ALA A 142 17.06 -8.43 4.27
C ALA A 142 16.59 -8.40 5.72
N LEU A 143 16.38 -9.59 6.31
CA LEU A 143 15.97 -9.70 7.72
C LEU A 143 17.06 -9.19 8.66
N ALA A 144 18.33 -9.40 8.32
CA ALA A 144 19.45 -8.94 9.13
C ALA A 144 19.52 -7.41 9.24
N LYS A 145 18.88 -6.69 8.32
CA LYS A 145 18.81 -5.23 8.35
C LYS A 145 17.76 -4.69 9.31
N LEU A 146 16.97 -5.55 9.92
CA LEU A 146 15.93 -5.13 10.87
C LEU A 146 16.55 -4.80 12.23
N GLU A 147 17.32 -3.72 12.26
CA GLU A 147 18.04 -3.32 13.48
C GLU A 147 17.10 -3.05 14.66
N MET A 148 15.91 -2.57 14.38
CA MET A 148 14.95 -2.25 15.44
C MET A 148 14.49 -3.49 16.20
N ASP A 149 14.50 -4.66 15.57
CA ASP A 149 14.09 -5.88 16.25
C ASP A 149 15.03 -6.25 17.39
N LYS A 150 16.30 -5.83 17.31
CA LYS A 150 17.25 -6.01 18.39
C LYS A 150 16.81 -5.28 19.66
N VAL A 151 16.05 -4.21 19.48
CA VAL A 151 15.55 -3.40 20.59
C VAL A 151 14.19 -3.91 21.06
N PHE A 152 13.28 -4.18 20.13
CA PHE A 152 11.90 -4.51 20.45
C PHE A 152 11.61 -6.01 20.57
N GLY A 153 12.40 -6.85 19.89
CA GLY A 153 12.30 -8.30 20.04
C GLY A 153 10.99 -8.93 19.57
N ILE A 154 10.30 -8.30 18.64
CA ILE A 154 9.01 -8.81 18.17
C ILE A 154 9.19 -9.99 17.21
N LEU A 155 10.23 -9.92 16.35
CA LEU A 155 10.43 -10.89 15.28
C LEU A 155 11.43 -12.01 15.65
N THR A 156 12.09 -11.88 16.79
CA THR A 156 13.05 -12.88 17.24
C THR A 156 12.51 -13.81 18.31
#